data_7196b4e2c4fff822ff6da5ee5268402e
#
_entry.id   7196b4e2c4fff822ff6da5ee5268402e
#
_cell.length_a   1.000
_cell.length_b   1.000
_cell.length_c   1.000
_cell.angle_alpha   90.00
_cell.angle_beta   90.00
_cell.angle_gamma   90.00
#
_symmetry.space_group_name_H-M   'P 1'
#
loop_
_entity.id
_entity.type
_entity.pdbx_description
1 polymer ?
#
loop_
_entity_poly.entity_id
_entity_poly.type
_entity_poly.pdbx_seq_one_letter_code
_entity_poly.pdbx_strand_id
1 'polypeptide(L)'
;MKRTIRVLLVPALLAALPAAAQITTVPMKGAGNEWVKELDLRGRMDWEWIETYPEQVYFATRHDADRKGDIVTMWTRVEYKHAQSPLAHKSALSKDDWDCKNRQRSTSGVFFYKWNNLQTDRETPERSTNLLRSWEKIEKGTIGETLLNFACSIRNVTPVIKDPEPSTR
;
A
#
# COMPACT_ATOMS: atom_id res chain seq x y z
N MET A 1 63.87 9.24 -38.60
CA MET A 1 62.79 8.24 -38.46
C MET A 1 61.98 8.57 -37.21
N LYS A 2 60.79 9.21 -37.37
CA LYS A 2 59.87 9.56 -36.26
C LYS A 2 58.77 8.49 -36.15
N ARG A 3 58.74 7.71 -35.06
CA ARG A 3 57.68 6.72 -34.79
C ARG A 3 56.49 7.45 -34.10
N THR A 4 55.38 7.48 -34.76
CA THR A 4 54.12 8.00 -34.22
C THR A 4 53.39 6.86 -33.49
N ILE A 5 53.26 6.98 -32.18
CA ILE A 5 52.46 6.06 -31.36
C ILE A 5 51.01 6.47 -31.43
N ARG A 6 50.13 5.67 -32.03
CA ARG A 6 48.69 5.86 -32.01
C ARG A 6 48.12 5.22 -30.72
N VAL A 7 47.65 6.06 -29.82
CA VAL A 7 46.90 5.61 -28.63
C VAL A 7 45.46 5.35 -29.07
N LEU A 8 45.02 4.11 -29.00
CA LEU A 8 43.63 3.71 -29.20
C LEU A 8 42.88 3.92 -27.92
N LEU A 9 42.01 4.93 -27.90
CA LEU A 9 41.02 5.16 -26.84
C LEU A 9 39.88 4.12 -27.02
N VAL A 10 39.78 3.18 -26.10
CA VAL A 10 38.65 2.24 -25.98
C VAL A 10 37.54 2.96 -25.17
N PRO A 11 36.35 3.16 -25.74
CA PRO A 11 35.24 3.71 -24.95
C PRO A 11 34.77 2.65 -23.95
N ALA A 12 34.88 2.96 -22.66
CA ALA A 12 34.26 2.16 -21.59
C ALA A 12 32.75 2.27 -21.69
N LEU A 13 32.06 1.22 -22.14
CA LEU A 13 30.62 1.07 -22.00
C LEU A 13 30.31 0.91 -20.51
N LEU A 14 29.81 1.96 -19.88
CA LEU A 14 29.12 1.87 -18.60
C LEU A 14 27.79 1.15 -18.81
N ALA A 15 27.76 -0.16 -18.56
CA ALA A 15 26.52 -0.91 -18.45
C ALA A 15 25.76 -0.39 -17.23
N ALA A 16 24.67 0.33 -17.44
CA ALA A 16 23.73 0.67 -16.41
C ALA A 16 23.12 -0.62 -15.86
N LEU A 17 23.53 -1.02 -14.65
CA LEU A 17 22.89 -2.11 -13.92
C LEU A 17 21.43 -1.72 -13.66
N PRO A 18 20.46 -2.63 -13.93
CA PRO A 18 19.07 -2.37 -13.56
C PRO A 18 19.03 -2.16 -12.06
N ALA A 19 18.38 -1.06 -11.63
CA ALA A 19 18.11 -0.81 -10.22
C ALA A 19 17.35 -2.02 -9.69
N ALA A 20 18.02 -2.84 -8.86
CA ALA A 20 17.38 -3.93 -8.16
C ALA A 20 16.23 -3.32 -7.37
N ALA A 21 15.00 -3.79 -7.61
CA ALA A 21 13.83 -3.40 -6.85
C ALA A 21 14.19 -3.60 -5.37
N GLN A 22 14.27 -2.51 -4.63
CA GLN A 22 14.52 -2.57 -3.20
C GLN A 22 13.34 -3.29 -2.58
N ILE A 23 13.57 -4.51 -2.11
CA ILE A 23 12.60 -5.22 -1.28
C ILE A 23 12.46 -4.36 -0.04
N THR A 24 11.32 -3.67 0.07
CA THR A 24 11.01 -2.87 1.26
C THR A 24 10.82 -3.85 2.40
N THR A 25 11.86 -4.05 3.21
CA THR A 25 11.77 -4.83 4.43
C THR A 25 10.86 -4.08 5.38
N VAL A 26 9.74 -4.69 5.75
CA VAL A 26 8.82 -4.12 6.74
C VAL A 26 9.58 -3.98 8.07
N PRO A 27 9.72 -2.79 8.63
CA PRO A 27 10.37 -2.62 9.92
C PRO A 27 9.57 -3.34 11.00
N MET A 28 10.19 -4.29 11.70
CA MET A 28 9.54 -5.00 12.77
C MET A 28 9.85 -4.33 14.10
N LYS A 29 8.80 -3.96 14.82
CA LYS A 29 8.92 -3.49 16.19
C LYS A 29 8.57 -4.63 17.16
N GLY A 30 9.54 -5.04 17.96
CA GLY A 30 9.35 -5.96 19.07
C GLY A 30 9.50 -7.45 18.75
N ALA A 31 9.67 -8.23 19.79
CA ALA A 31 9.71 -9.68 19.71
C ALA A 31 8.31 -10.25 19.39
N GLY A 32 8.27 -11.36 18.64
CA GLY A 32 7.01 -12.02 18.29
C GLY A 32 6.38 -11.61 16.96
N ASN A 33 7.00 -10.70 16.19
CA ASN A 33 6.51 -10.25 14.89
C ASN A 33 7.12 -11.02 13.70
N GLU A 34 7.68 -12.20 13.95
CA GLU A 34 8.32 -13.01 12.91
C GLU A 34 7.37 -13.38 11.77
N TRP A 35 6.07 -13.59 12.08
CA TRP A 35 5.03 -13.90 11.11
C TRP A 35 4.84 -12.80 10.06
N VAL A 36 5.19 -11.55 10.39
CA VAL A 36 5.09 -10.41 9.44
C VAL A 36 6.07 -10.56 8.28
N LYS A 37 7.17 -11.29 8.47
CA LYS A 37 8.16 -11.57 7.40
C LYS A 37 7.58 -12.40 6.25
N GLU A 38 6.52 -13.17 6.54
CA GLU A 38 5.85 -14.03 5.56
C GLU A 38 4.82 -13.26 4.72
N LEU A 39 4.55 -11.99 5.07
CA LEU A 39 3.60 -11.17 4.35
C LEU A 39 4.16 -10.72 3.00
N ASP A 40 3.41 -10.95 1.95
CA ASP A 40 3.72 -10.45 0.61
C ASP A 40 3.14 -9.04 0.44
N LEU A 41 4.02 -8.06 0.33
CA LEU A 41 3.67 -6.66 0.06
C LEU A 41 3.72 -6.33 -1.44
N ARG A 42 4.11 -7.28 -2.27
CA ARG A 42 4.08 -7.16 -3.73
C ARG A 42 2.65 -7.35 -4.23
N GLY A 43 2.34 -6.78 -5.34
CA GLY A 43 1.03 -6.87 -5.95
C GLY A 43 0.71 -5.65 -6.80
N ARG A 44 -0.57 -5.48 -7.15
CA ARG A 44 -1.01 -4.34 -7.97
C ARG A 44 -0.97 -3.01 -7.24
N MET A 45 -0.92 -3.03 -5.90
CA MET A 45 -0.90 -1.86 -5.04
C MET A 45 0.43 -1.81 -4.31
N ASP A 46 1.11 -0.66 -4.40
CA ASP A 46 2.33 -0.41 -3.62
C ASP A 46 1.93 -0.15 -2.16
N TRP A 47 1.98 -1.20 -1.35
CA TRP A 47 1.62 -1.12 0.06
C TRP A 47 2.74 -0.46 0.85
N GLU A 48 2.40 0.61 1.57
CA GLU A 48 3.26 1.24 2.55
C GLU A 48 2.90 0.69 3.94
N TRP A 49 3.92 0.27 4.69
CA TRP A 49 3.75 -0.14 6.08
C TRP A 49 3.41 1.08 6.95
N ILE A 50 2.37 0.93 7.78
CA ILE A 50 1.87 2.00 8.64
C ILE A 50 2.26 1.74 10.10
N GLU A 51 1.87 0.58 10.67
CA GLU A 51 2.13 0.24 12.06
C GLU A 51 2.03 -1.27 12.27
N THR A 52 2.78 -1.79 13.26
CA THR A 52 2.77 -3.19 13.67
C THR A 52 2.43 -3.32 15.15
N TYR A 53 1.45 -4.15 15.45
CA TYR A 53 1.09 -4.61 16.78
C TYR A 53 1.40 -6.11 16.92
N PRO A 54 1.42 -6.69 18.14
CA PRO A 54 1.75 -8.11 18.32
C PRO A 54 0.90 -9.08 17.50
N GLU A 55 -0.38 -8.75 17.28
CA GLU A 55 -1.35 -9.64 16.64
C GLU A 55 -1.84 -9.14 15.26
N GLN A 56 -1.43 -7.94 14.82
CA GLN A 56 -1.89 -7.35 13.59
C GLN A 56 -0.91 -6.32 13.02
N VAL A 57 -0.95 -6.15 11.71
CA VAL A 57 -0.15 -5.14 11.00
C VAL A 57 -1.02 -4.39 9.99
N TYR A 58 -0.79 -3.10 9.88
CA TYR A 58 -1.54 -2.19 9.03
C TYR A 58 -0.69 -1.67 7.90
N PHE A 59 -1.28 -1.67 6.70
CA PHE A 59 -0.73 -1.10 5.48
C PHE A 59 -1.75 -0.16 4.86
N ALA A 60 -1.26 0.84 4.14
CA ALA A 60 -2.06 1.71 3.30
C ALA A 60 -1.36 1.90 1.95
N THR A 61 -2.07 2.39 0.96
CA THR A 61 -1.49 2.66 -0.35
C THR A 61 -1.91 4.02 -0.88
N ARG A 62 -0.98 4.67 -1.59
CA ARG A 62 -1.27 5.87 -2.39
C ARG A 62 -1.79 5.51 -3.78
N HIS A 63 -1.64 4.25 -4.17
CA HIS A 63 -2.17 3.75 -5.43
C HIS A 63 -3.70 3.83 -5.42
N ASP A 64 -4.29 4.37 -6.47
CA ASP A 64 -5.73 4.63 -6.59
C ASP A 64 -6.34 5.49 -5.46
N ALA A 65 -5.50 6.22 -4.73
CA ALA A 65 -6.01 7.21 -3.79
C ALA A 65 -6.54 8.42 -4.56
N ASP A 66 -7.71 8.92 -4.13
CA ASP A 66 -8.35 10.11 -4.70
C ASP A 66 -8.52 11.18 -3.62
N ARG A 67 -8.15 12.42 -3.97
CA ARG A 67 -8.32 13.54 -3.06
C ARG A 67 -9.25 14.58 -3.65
N LYS A 68 -10.33 14.88 -2.91
CA LYS A 68 -11.31 15.93 -3.24
C LYS A 68 -11.39 16.93 -2.08
N GLY A 69 -10.65 18.01 -2.20
CA GLY A 69 -10.53 19.00 -1.13
C GLY A 69 -9.92 18.42 0.15
N ASP A 70 -10.69 18.41 1.24
CA ASP A 70 -10.26 17.88 2.52
C ASP A 70 -10.53 16.37 2.67
N ILE A 71 -11.21 15.74 1.73
CA ILE A 71 -11.53 14.31 1.75
C ILE A 71 -10.50 13.55 0.90
N VAL A 72 -9.95 12.49 1.49
CA VAL A 72 -9.06 11.55 0.81
C VAL A 72 -9.67 10.16 0.86
N THR A 73 -9.90 9.56 -0.30
CA THR A 73 -10.31 8.14 -0.41
C THR A 73 -9.07 7.31 -0.65
N MET A 74 -8.85 6.28 0.16
CA MET A 74 -7.73 5.35 -0.04
C MET A 74 -8.07 3.94 0.42
N TRP A 75 -7.22 2.98 0.04
CA TRP A 75 -7.28 1.61 0.50
C TRP A 75 -6.38 1.39 1.72
N THR A 76 -6.92 0.65 2.69
CA THR A 76 -6.20 0.18 3.88
C THR A 76 -6.25 -1.34 3.94
N ARG A 77 -5.13 -1.98 4.25
CA ARG A 77 -5.00 -3.43 4.42
C ARG A 77 -4.62 -3.72 5.86
N VAL A 78 -5.28 -4.70 6.45
CA VAL A 78 -4.94 -5.25 7.77
C VAL A 78 -4.64 -6.72 7.62
N GLU A 79 -3.54 -7.16 8.21
CA GLU A 79 -3.19 -8.56 8.33
C GLU A 79 -3.22 -8.96 9.79
N TYR A 80 -3.74 -10.14 10.07
CA TYR A 80 -3.87 -10.68 11.42
C TYR A 80 -3.03 -11.95 11.57
N LYS A 81 -2.36 -12.08 12.72
CA LYS A 81 -1.60 -13.28 13.08
C LYS A 81 -2.52 -14.49 13.22
N HIS A 82 -3.65 -14.27 13.86
CA HIS A 82 -4.69 -15.29 14.10
C HIS A 82 -5.99 -14.93 13.39
N ALA A 83 -6.77 -15.94 13.02
CA ALA A 83 -8.06 -15.73 12.40
C ALA A 83 -9.01 -14.97 13.32
N GLN A 84 -9.70 -13.97 12.76
CA GLN A 84 -10.62 -13.08 13.47
C GLN A 84 -12.07 -13.56 13.32
N SER A 85 -12.79 -13.60 14.44
CA SER A 85 -14.24 -13.89 14.48
C SER A 85 -15.04 -12.69 13.92
N PRO A 86 -16.25 -12.89 13.34
CA PRO A 86 -16.95 -14.19 13.15
C PRO A 86 -16.56 -14.93 11.86
N LEU A 87 -15.86 -14.27 10.92
CA LEU A 87 -15.65 -14.79 9.56
C LEU A 87 -14.39 -15.66 9.43
N ALA A 88 -13.67 -15.89 10.52
CA ALA A 88 -12.39 -16.60 10.53
C ALA A 88 -11.39 -16.07 9.49
N HIS A 89 -11.39 -14.75 9.25
CA HIS A 89 -10.51 -14.08 8.28
C HIS A 89 -9.14 -13.77 8.89
N LYS A 90 -8.12 -13.77 8.06
CA LYS A 90 -6.74 -13.40 8.43
C LYS A 90 -6.26 -12.12 7.75
N SER A 91 -6.99 -11.61 6.76
CA SER A 91 -6.74 -10.27 6.25
C SER A 91 -8.04 -9.56 5.88
N ALA A 92 -7.99 -8.25 5.89
CA ALA A 92 -9.07 -7.39 5.47
C ALA A 92 -8.54 -6.24 4.60
N LEU A 93 -9.35 -5.86 3.62
CA LEU A 93 -9.11 -4.73 2.75
C LEU A 93 -10.29 -3.78 2.88
N SER A 94 -10.05 -2.54 3.30
CA SER A 94 -11.08 -1.53 3.40
C SER A 94 -10.84 -0.37 2.45
N LYS A 95 -11.92 0.20 1.93
CA LYS A 95 -11.90 1.47 1.21
C LYS A 95 -12.55 2.52 2.11
N ASP A 96 -11.75 3.51 2.49
CA ASP A 96 -12.12 4.50 3.48
C ASP A 96 -12.00 5.91 2.92
N ASP A 97 -12.95 6.76 3.29
CA ASP A 97 -12.91 8.20 3.10
C ASP A 97 -12.41 8.85 4.40
N TRP A 98 -11.38 9.68 4.29
CA TRP A 98 -10.72 10.36 5.40
C TRP A 98 -10.93 11.87 5.29
N ASP A 99 -11.64 12.45 6.25
CA ASP A 99 -11.82 13.90 6.35
C ASP A 99 -10.67 14.51 7.16
N CYS A 100 -9.73 15.10 6.45
CA CYS A 100 -8.53 15.71 7.04
C CYS A 100 -8.84 16.94 7.89
N LYS A 101 -9.91 17.67 7.57
CA LYS A 101 -10.31 18.87 8.30
C LYS A 101 -11.00 18.53 9.61
N ASN A 102 -11.98 17.64 9.57
CA ASN A 102 -12.80 17.29 10.73
C ASN A 102 -12.25 16.10 11.52
N ARG A 103 -11.16 15.46 11.03
CA ARG A 103 -10.52 14.28 11.63
C ARG A 103 -11.51 13.14 11.81
N GLN A 104 -12.13 12.73 10.71
CA GLN A 104 -13.14 11.68 10.68
C GLN A 104 -12.82 10.67 9.58
N ARG A 105 -13.36 9.46 9.73
CA ARG A 105 -13.30 8.40 8.73
C ARG A 105 -14.72 7.90 8.43
N SER A 106 -14.96 7.53 7.18
CA SER A 106 -16.14 6.79 6.76
C SER A 106 -15.74 5.62 5.89
N THR A 107 -16.15 4.42 6.26
CA THR A 107 -15.81 3.21 5.48
C THR A 107 -16.85 2.95 4.40
N SER A 108 -16.40 2.85 3.15
CA SER A 108 -17.27 2.64 2.00
C SER A 108 -17.33 1.17 1.54
N GLY A 109 -16.39 0.33 1.97
CA GLY A 109 -16.37 -1.09 1.67
C GLY A 109 -15.33 -1.82 2.49
N VAL A 110 -15.65 -3.04 2.94
CA VAL A 110 -14.70 -3.95 3.57
C VAL A 110 -14.81 -5.31 2.90
N PHE A 111 -13.66 -5.89 2.56
CA PHE A 111 -13.52 -7.23 2.02
C PHE A 111 -12.70 -8.08 2.97
N PHE A 112 -13.17 -9.26 3.30
CA PHE A 112 -12.54 -10.19 4.21
C PHE A 112 -11.97 -11.37 3.45
N TYR A 113 -10.75 -11.76 3.81
CA TYR A 113 -10.01 -12.84 3.17
C TYR A 113 -9.63 -13.89 4.20
N LYS A 114 -9.81 -15.15 3.85
CA LYS A 114 -9.57 -16.28 4.75
C LYS A 114 -8.11 -16.40 5.21
N TRP A 115 -7.19 -16.06 4.30
CA TRP A 115 -5.75 -16.17 4.54
C TRP A 115 -5.06 -14.81 4.55
N ASN A 116 -3.83 -14.77 5.03
CA ASN A 116 -2.97 -13.61 4.86
C ASN A 116 -2.70 -13.31 3.38
N ASN A 117 -2.16 -12.13 3.09
CA ASN A 117 -1.83 -11.66 1.75
C ASN A 117 -3.07 -11.50 0.83
N LEU A 118 -4.22 -11.18 1.40
CA LEU A 118 -5.49 -11.00 0.69
C LEU A 118 -5.86 -12.24 -0.13
N GLN A 119 -5.61 -13.43 0.41
CA GLN A 119 -5.91 -14.69 -0.26
C GLN A 119 -7.20 -15.33 0.26
N THR A 120 -7.93 -15.95 -0.64
CA THR A 120 -9.17 -16.68 -0.34
C THR A 120 -9.28 -17.91 -1.23
N ASP A 121 -9.99 -18.94 -0.76
CA ASP A 121 -10.38 -20.12 -1.52
C ASP A 121 -11.71 -19.93 -2.30
N ARG A 122 -12.31 -18.75 -2.19
CA ARG A 122 -13.54 -18.36 -2.88
C ARG A 122 -13.22 -17.59 -4.17
N GLU A 123 -14.10 -17.60 -5.13
CA GLU A 123 -13.98 -16.78 -6.34
C GLU A 123 -13.93 -15.29 -6.01
N THR A 124 -14.65 -14.88 -4.97
CA THR A 124 -14.67 -13.50 -4.47
C THR A 124 -14.49 -13.48 -2.96
N PRO A 125 -13.79 -12.45 -2.42
CA PRO A 125 -13.71 -12.26 -0.98
C PRO A 125 -15.10 -11.94 -0.40
N GLU A 126 -15.30 -12.25 0.87
CA GLU A 126 -16.54 -11.89 1.56
C GLU A 126 -16.59 -10.38 1.78
N ARG A 127 -17.68 -9.77 1.30
CA ARG A 127 -17.90 -8.31 1.44
C ARG A 127 -18.86 -8.05 2.59
N SER A 128 -18.52 -7.09 3.44
CA SER A 128 -19.48 -6.57 4.40
C SER A 128 -20.57 -5.77 3.66
N THR A 129 -21.83 -6.21 3.81
CA THR A 129 -22.99 -5.55 3.20
C THR A 129 -23.67 -4.54 4.13
N ASN A 130 -23.32 -4.55 5.41
CA ASN A 130 -24.00 -3.77 6.45
C ASN A 130 -23.22 -2.51 6.87
N LEU A 131 -22.40 -1.95 5.97
CA LEU A 131 -21.68 -0.73 6.26
C LEU A 131 -22.67 0.46 6.18
N LEU A 132 -23.05 0.94 7.32
CA LEU A 132 -23.63 2.28 7.42
C LEU A 132 -22.49 3.27 7.16
N ARG A 133 -22.58 4.02 6.07
CA ARG A 133 -21.66 5.12 5.78
C ARG A 133 -21.88 6.23 6.81
N SER A 134 -21.29 6.07 7.97
CA SER A 134 -21.27 7.08 9.02
C SER A 134 -19.85 7.62 9.18
N TRP A 135 -19.76 8.90 9.49
CA TRP A 135 -18.49 9.51 9.84
C TRP A 135 -18.17 9.23 11.31
N GLU A 136 -17.02 8.60 11.54
CA GLU A 136 -16.50 8.29 12.86
C GLU A 136 -15.33 9.21 13.18
N LYS A 137 -15.38 9.83 14.35
CA LYS A 137 -14.30 10.70 14.83
C LYS A 137 -13.05 9.88 15.14
N ILE A 138 -11.91 10.37 14.68
CA ILE A 138 -10.61 9.71 14.92
C ILE A 138 -10.02 10.23 16.22
N GLU A 139 -9.78 9.31 17.15
CA GLU A 139 -9.18 9.56 18.44
C GLU A 139 -7.64 9.67 18.31
N LYS A 140 -7.05 10.56 19.14
CA LYS A 140 -5.59 10.73 19.21
C LYS A 140 -4.92 9.50 19.84
N GLY A 141 -3.71 9.21 19.40
CA GLY A 141 -2.91 8.09 19.90
C GLY A 141 -3.38 6.72 19.41
N THR A 142 -4.29 6.67 18.42
CA THR A 142 -4.80 5.43 17.84
C THR A 142 -4.19 5.16 16.46
N ILE A 143 -4.30 3.92 15.99
CA ILE A 143 -3.97 3.56 14.61
C ILE A 143 -4.78 4.39 13.61
N GLY A 144 -6.03 4.74 13.95
CA GLY A 144 -6.85 5.63 13.14
C GLY A 144 -6.19 6.99 12.91
N GLU A 145 -5.51 7.55 13.93
CA GLU A 145 -4.77 8.81 13.76
C GLU A 145 -3.56 8.63 12.83
N THR A 146 -2.81 7.54 12.95
CA THR A 146 -1.68 7.25 12.07
C THR A 146 -2.13 7.13 10.62
N LEU A 147 -3.22 6.40 10.38
CA LEU A 147 -3.83 6.25 9.05
C LEU A 147 -4.38 7.57 8.50
N LEU A 148 -5.03 8.40 9.35
CA LEU A 148 -5.49 9.72 8.97
C LEU A 148 -4.33 10.62 8.54
N ASN A 149 -3.25 10.64 9.31
CA ASN A 149 -2.06 11.44 8.99
C ASN A 149 -1.42 10.98 7.67
N PHE A 150 -1.39 9.68 7.42
CA PHE A 150 -0.94 9.12 6.15
C PHE A 150 -1.85 9.59 5.01
N ALA A 151 -3.17 9.40 5.11
CA ALA A 151 -4.14 9.85 4.13
C ALA A 151 -3.99 11.35 3.82
N CYS A 152 -3.90 12.17 4.85
CA CYS A 152 -3.81 13.62 4.71
C CYS A 152 -2.48 14.09 4.10
N SER A 153 -1.45 13.26 4.12
CA SER A 153 -0.17 13.49 3.43
C SER A 153 -0.25 13.27 1.92
N ILE A 154 -1.29 12.58 1.44
CA ILE A 154 -1.51 12.34 0.01
C ILE A 154 -1.89 13.66 -0.65
N ARG A 155 -1.05 14.14 -1.56
CA ARG A 155 -1.32 15.33 -2.37
C ARG A 155 -2.18 14.93 -3.57
N ASN A 156 -2.83 15.90 -4.20
CA ASN A 156 -3.54 15.67 -5.46
C ASN A 156 -2.54 15.06 -6.45
N VAL A 157 -2.72 13.80 -6.76
CA VAL A 157 -2.01 13.17 -7.87
C VAL A 157 -2.72 13.69 -9.12
N THR A 158 -2.08 14.60 -9.86
CA THR A 158 -2.53 14.89 -11.21
C THR A 158 -2.45 13.57 -11.96
N PRO A 159 -3.55 13.03 -12.50
CA PRO A 159 -3.48 11.80 -13.27
C PRO A 159 -2.45 12.01 -14.37
N VAL A 160 -1.42 11.18 -14.41
CA VAL A 160 -0.53 11.11 -15.56
C VAL A 160 -1.41 10.59 -16.69
N ILE A 161 -1.88 11.50 -17.53
CA ILE A 161 -2.53 11.14 -18.79
C ILE A 161 -1.44 10.42 -19.58
N LYS A 162 -1.49 9.07 -19.59
CA LYS A 162 -0.71 8.31 -20.57
C LYS A 162 -1.22 8.75 -21.93
N ASP A 163 -0.36 9.40 -22.67
CA ASP A 163 -0.63 9.67 -24.07
C ASP A 163 -1.05 8.37 -24.75
N PRO A 164 -2.11 8.37 -25.56
CA PRO A 164 -2.54 7.17 -26.26
C PRO A 164 -1.37 6.70 -27.11
N GLU A 165 -0.98 5.45 -26.89
CA GLU A 165 0.07 4.79 -27.66
C GLU A 165 -0.26 4.92 -29.15
N PRO A 166 0.65 5.43 -30.00
CA PRO A 166 0.36 5.62 -31.42
C PRO A 166 -0.04 4.27 -32.03
N SER A 167 -1.29 4.19 -32.49
CA SER A 167 -1.80 3.05 -33.23
C SER A 167 -0.93 2.81 -34.46
N THR A 168 -0.05 1.83 -34.41
CA THR A 168 0.63 1.30 -35.59
C THR A 168 -0.40 0.57 -36.45
N ARG A 169 -0.79 1.21 -37.55
CA ARG A 169 -1.49 0.56 -38.67
C ARG A 169 -0.50 -0.20 -39.53
#